data_09b0bc314c82b0581ba04b9a499e6ac8
#
_entry.id   09b0bc314c82b0581ba04b9a499e6ac8
#
_cell.length_a   1.000
_cell.length_b   1.000
_cell.length_c   1.000
_cell.angle_alpha   90.00
_cell.angle_beta   90.00
_cell.angle_gamma   90.00
#
_symmetry.space_group_name_H-M   'P 1'
#
loop_
_entity.id
_entity.type
_entity.pdbx_description
1 polymer ?
#
loop_
_entity_poly.entity_id
_entity_poly.type
_entity_poly.pdbx_seq_one_letter_code
_entity_poly.pdbx_strand_id
1 'polypeptide(L)' 'MKYNYSPEVDILIIRVSRGKLDHGEQKGNVITHYSKKGKIVELEILDASKETAHM' A
#
# COMPACT_ATOMS: atom_id res chain seq x y z
N MET A 1 6.54 8.55 -7.25
CA MET A 1 6.25 7.44 -6.32
C MET A 1 7.02 7.63 -5.02
N LYS A 2 6.33 7.53 -3.90
CA LYS A 2 6.95 7.69 -2.60
C LYS A 2 6.78 6.44 -1.76
N TYR A 3 7.78 6.14 -0.96
CA TYR A 3 7.77 4.97 -0.08
C TYR A 3 7.90 5.42 1.36
N ASN A 4 7.16 4.77 2.24
CA ASN A 4 7.26 5.01 3.66
C ASN A 4 7.13 3.69 4.40
N TYR A 5 8.18 3.31 5.11
CA TYR A 5 8.18 2.06 5.87
C TYR A 5 8.15 2.35 7.36
N SER A 6 7.25 1.68 8.07
CA SER A 6 7.12 1.78 9.53
C SER A 6 7.58 0.47 10.16
N PRO A 7 8.81 0.42 10.68
CA PRO A 7 9.34 -0.84 11.22
C PRO A 7 8.61 -1.34 12.47
N GLU A 8 8.00 -0.45 13.23
CA GLU A 8 7.29 -0.83 14.44
C GLU A 8 6.09 -1.74 14.16
N VAL A 9 5.45 -1.55 13.03
CA VAL A 9 4.29 -2.35 12.62
C VAL A 9 4.57 -3.18 11.38
N ASP A 10 5.77 -3.04 10.81
CA ASP A 10 6.20 -3.77 9.62
C ASP A 10 5.25 -3.54 8.45
N ILE A 11 4.92 -2.27 8.20
CA ILE A 11 4.04 -1.87 7.11
C ILE A 11 4.80 -0.95 6.15
N LEU A 12 4.74 -1.27 4.87
CA LEU A 12 5.29 -0.45 3.81
C LEU A 12 4.15 0.21 3.05
N ILE A 13 4.19 1.53 2.96
CA ILE A 13 3.21 2.29 2.21
C ILE A 13 3.89 2.85 0.97
N ILE A 14 3.28 2.58 -0.18
CA ILE A 14 3.77 3.07 -1.47
C ILE A 14 2.72 4.00 -2.05
N ARG A 15 3.06 5.28 -2.15
CA ARG A 15 2.17 6.27 -2.74
C ARG A 15 2.43 6.33 -4.24
N VAL A 16 1.43 5.94 -5.01
CA VAL A 16 1.56 5.80 -6.47
C VAL A 16 1.18 7.07 -7.20
N SER A 17 0.15 7.76 -6.72
CA SER A 17 -0.33 8.96 -7.38
C SER A 17 -0.86 9.96 -6.35
N ARG A 18 -1.14 11.17 -6.83
CA ARG A 18 -1.77 12.19 -6.02
C ARG A 18 -3.27 12.00 -6.12
N GLY A 19 -3.93 11.86 -5.08
CA GLY A 19 -5.37 11.70 -5.07
C GLY A 19 -5.81 11.39 -3.68
N LYS A 20 -7.10 11.51 -3.46
CA LYS A 20 -7.66 11.16 -2.18
C LYS A 20 -8.04 9.69 -2.18
N LEU A 21 -7.80 9.04 -1.07
CA LEU A 21 -8.22 7.66 -0.87
C LEU A 21 -9.73 7.65 -0.73
N ASP A 22 -10.41 6.83 -1.52
CA ASP A 22 -11.85 6.68 -1.47
C ASP A 22 -12.23 5.33 -0.89
N HIS A 23 -11.72 4.26 -1.49
CA HIS A 23 -12.01 2.92 -1.03
C HIS A 23 -10.77 2.05 -1.19
N GLY A 24 -10.77 0.90 -0.51
CA GLY A 24 -9.65 -0.02 -0.56
C GLY A 24 -10.09 -1.44 -0.72
N GLU A 25 -9.22 -2.25 -1.27
CA GLU A 25 -9.41 -3.69 -1.37
C GLU A 25 -8.19 -4.38 -0.78
N GLN A 26 -8.43 -5.37 0.05
CA GLN A 26 -7.36 -6.16 0.63
C GLN A 26 -7.29 -7.52 -0.03
N LYS A 27 -6.09 -7.89 -0.44
CA LYS A 27 -5.83 -9.19 -1.01
C LYS A 27 -4.57 -9.74 -0.34
N GLY A 28 -4.74 -10.72 0.53
CA GLY A 28 -3.64 -11.20 1.34
C GLY A 28 -3.08 -10.07 2.20
N ASN A 29 -1.80 -9.82 2.08
CA ASN A 29 -1.10 -8.79 2.87
C ASN A 29 -1.00 -7.46 2.13
N VAL A 30 -1.70 -7.30 1.02
CA VAL A 30 -1.65 -6.06 0.24
C VAL A 30 -3.02 -5.40 0.25
N ILE A 31 -3.06 -4.14 0.66
CA ILE A 31 -4.26 -3.33 0.59
C ILE A 31 -4.04 -2.29 -0.49
N THR A 32 -4.91 -2.28 -1.49
CA THR A 32 -4.84 -1.32 -2.58
C THR A 32 -5.91 -0.26 -2.35
N HIS A 33 -5.48 1.00 -2.30
CA HIS A 33 -6.38 2.13 -2.10
C HIS A 33 -6.63 2.84 -3.42
N TYR A 34 -7.88 3.07 -3.74
CA TYR A 34 -8.31 3.66 -4.99
C TYR A 34 -8.93 5.03 -4.76
N SER A 35 -8.82 5.87 -5.78
CA SER A 35 -9.55 7.13 -5.81
C SER A 35 -11.01 6.88 -6.21
N LYS A 36 -11.81 7.92 -6.12
CA LYS A 36 -13.22 7.86 -6.52
C LYS A 36 -13.40 7.39 -7.96
N LYS A 37 -12.41 7.69 -8.81
CA LYS A 37 -12.44 7.32 -10.23
C LYS A 37 -11.89 5.91 -10.49
N GLY A 38 -11.48 5.21 -9.46
CA GLY A 38 -10.96 3.86 -9.61
C GLY A 38 -9.48 3.77 -9.94
N LYS A 39 -8.75 4.86 -9.80
CA LYS A 39 -7.30 4.85 -10.00
C LYS A 39 -6.60 4.45 -8.72
N ILE A 40 -5.51 3.70 -8.86
CA ILE A 40 -4.72 3.32 -7.70
C ILE A 40 -3.99 4.54 -7.18
N VAL A 41 -4.16 4.84 -5.89
CA VAL A 41 -3.52 5.97 -5.23
C VAL A 41 -2.39 5.49 -4.33
N GLU A 42 -2.60 4.41 -3.60
CA GLU A 42 -1.67 3.99 -2.58
C GLU A 42 -1.76 2.48 -2.38
N LEU A 43 -0.62 1.88 -2.10
CA LEU A 43 -0.54 0.46 -1.73
C LEU A 43 -0.02 0.38 -0.30
N GLU A 44 -0.61 -0.52 0.46
CA GLU A 44 -0.18 -0.77 1.83
C GLU A 44 0.17 -2.25 1.95
N ILE A 45 1.42 -2.54 2.30
CA ILE A 45 1.90 -3.91 2.38
C ILE A 45 2.13 -4.25 3.85
N LEU A 46 1.32 -5.18 4.35
CA LEU A 46 1.42 -5.67 5.71
C LEU A 46 2.47 -6.78 5.77
N ASP A 47 3.14 -6.90 6.91
CA ASP A 47 4.25 -7.84 7.08
C ASP A 47 5.28 -7.68 5.95
N ALA A 48 5.63 -6.44 5.66
CA ALA A 48 6.41 -6.10 4.48
C ALA A 48 7.77 -6.79 4.43
N SER A 49 8.42 -6.98 5.59
CA SER A 49 9.73 -7.63 5.63
C SER A 49 9.65 -9.09 5.15
N LYS A 50 8.54 -9.75 5.42
CA LYS A 50 8.33 -11.14 4.97
C LYS A 50 8.01 -11.20 3.49
N GLU A 51 7.22 -10.27 2.99
CA GLU A 51 6.86 -10.22 1.57
C GLU A 51 8.06 -9.92 0.70
N THR A 52 8.89 -8.96 1.11
CA THR A 52 10.07 -8.60 0.32
C THR A 52 11.15 -9.67 0.36
N ALA A 53 11.17 -10.52 1.37
CA ALA A 53 12.14 -11.61 1.47
C ALA A 53 11.96 -12.66 0.38
N HIS A 54 10.81 -12.68 -0.29
CA HIS A 54 10.51 -13.65 -1.34
C HIS A 54 10.74 -13.09 -2.76
N MET A 55 11.20 -11.87 -2.86
CA MET A 55 11.45 -11.23 -4.16
C MET A 55 12.85 -11.53 -4.71
#